data_3d45c21498eaf54e43d99e19113357e5
#
_entry.id   3d45c21498eaf54e43d99e19113357e5
#
_cell.length_a   1.000
_cell.length_b   1.000
_cell.length_c   1.000
_cell.angle_alpha   90.00
_cell.angle_beta   90.00
_cell.angle_gamma   90.00
#
_symmetry.space_group_name_H-M   'P 1'
#
loop_
_entity.id
_entity.type
_entity.pdbx_description
1 polymer ?
#
loop_
_entity_poly.entity_id
_entity_poly.type
_entity_poly.pdbx_seq_one_letter_code
_entity_poly.pdbx_strand_id
1 'polypeptide(L)'
;MIETDDLNARLITTTKESPQEEALERALRPKQLAEYVGQQKIRGQLEIFIEAARKRKESLDHVLLFGPPGLGKTTLAHIIAHEMGVNLRHTSGPVLERAGDLAAILTNLEPNDVLFIDEIHRLSPIVEEILYPALEDFQIDIMIGEGPAARSVKLDLPPFTLIGATTRAGMLTNPLRDRFGIVARLEFYSADELAQIVRRSSKLLQCEIADDGAVEIAKRSRGTPRIANRLLRRVRDYAEVRADGHITRDVADAALTMLDVDHLGLDVMDRKLLGAMLEKFAGGPVGVDNLAAAIGEARDTIEDVLEPFLIQQGYLQRTPRGRIATPAIWRHFGLEPSSGTASLFSDPLPS
;
A
#
# COMPACT_ATOMS: atom_id res chain seq x y z
N MET A 1 16.34 -15.27 24.49
CA MET A 1 15.39 -14.17 24.77
C MET A 1 15.54 -13.03 23.73
N ILE A 2 16.01 -13.32 22.50
CA ILE A 2 16.24 -12.37 21.39
C ILE A 2 15.34 -12.68 20.18
N GLU A 3 14.70 -13.86 20.12
CA GLU A 3 13.94 -14.30 18.94
C GLU A 3 12.45 -13.91 18.93
N THR A 4 11.87 -13.51 20.06
CA THR A 4 10.44 -13.15 20.14
C THR A 4 10.15 -11.73 19.72
N ASP A 5 11.09 -10.78 19.91
CA ASP A 5 10.93 -9.37 19.50
C ASP A 5 10.93 -9.19 17.96
N ASP A 6 11.64 -10.06 17.24
CA ASP A 6 11.79 -9.97 15.78
C ASP A 6 10.54 -10.48 15.02
N LEU A 7 9.78 -11.42 15.61
CA LEU A 7 8.55 -11.95 14.99
C LEU A 7 7.38 -10.97 15.08
N ASN A 8 7.26 -10.23 16.17
CA ASN A 8 6.19 -9.24 16.37
C ASN A 8 6.45 -7.94 15.59
N ALA A 9 7.73 -7.53 15.44
CA ALA A 9 8.10 -6.41 14.60
C ALA A 9 7.73 -6.59 13.11
N ARG A 10 7.54 -7.86 12.68
CA ARG A 10 7.21 -8.21 11.28
C ARG A 10 5.74 -8.14 10.90
N LEU A 11 4.83 -7.90 11.84
CA LEU A 11 3.39 -7.84 11.51
C LEU A 11 3.04 -6.65 10.60
N ILE A 12 3.81 -5.57 10.66
CA ILE A 12 3.59 -4.34 9.90
C ILE A 12 4.71 -4.04 8.90
N THR A 13 5.92 -4.54 9.13
CA THR A 13 7.06 -4.28 8.23
C THR A 13 6.86 -4.89 6.85
N THR A 14 7.30 -4.16 5.83
CA THR A 14 7.39 -4.58 4.42
C THR A 14 8.47 -5.64 4.16
N THR A 15 9.02 -6.28 5.19
CA THR A 15 10.00 -7.37 5.06
C THR A 15 9.42 -8.48 4.20
N LYS A 16 10.23 -9.01 3.29
CA LYS A 16 9.85 -10.08 2.36
C LYS A 16 9.15 -11.21 3.10
N GLU A 17 7.90 -11.42 2.75
CA GLU A 17 7.12 -12.56 3.23
C GLU A 17 7.76 -13.85 2.74
N SER A 18 7.54 -14.95 3.45
CA SER A 18 7.95 -16.25 2.94
C SER A 18 7.19 -16.54 1.63
N PRO A 19 7.76 -17.35 0.70
CA PRO A 19 7.05 -17.72 -0.53
C PRO A 19 5.66 -18.34 -0.27
N GLN A 20 5.49 -19.01 0.86
CA GLN A 20 4.21 -19.59 1.29
C GLN A 20 3.20 -18.50 1.70
N GLU A 21 3.64 -17.48 2.43
CA GLU A 21 2.80 -16.34 2.82
C GLU A 21 2.37 -15.52 1.61
N GLU A 22 3.28 -15.30 0.65
CA GLU A 22 2.94 -14.63 -0.61
C GLU A 22 1.92 -15.41 -1.44
N ALA A 23 2.06 -16.74 -1.53
CA ALA A 23 1.11 -17.59 -2.24
C ALA A 23 -0.29 -17.53 -1.61
N LEU A 24 -0.36 -17.54 -0.28
CA LEU A 24 -1.60 -17.43 0.46
C LEU A 24 -2.23 -16.03 0.30
N GLU A 25 -1.43 -14.97 0.38
CA GLU A 25 -1.91 -13.62 0.13
C GLU A 25 -2.49 -13.47 -1.28
N ARG A 26 -1.84 -14.06 -2.29
CA ARG A 26 -2.36 -14.10 -3.66
C ARG A 26 -3.69 -14.85 -3.75
N ALA A 27 -3.86 -15.95 -3.03
CA ALA A 27 -5.10 -16.74 -3.02
C ALA A 27 -6.29 -15.96 -2.41
N LEU A 28 -6.02 -15.06 -1.46
CA LEU A 28 -7.05 -14.22 -0.83
C LEU A 28 -7.45 -13.01 -1.67
N ARG A 29 -6.69 -12.64 -2.72
CA ARG A 29 -7.00 -11.48 -3.55
C ARG A 29 -8.29 -11.69 -4.35
N PRO A 30 -9.18 -10.69 -4.43
CA PRO A 30 -10.30 -10.73 -5.35
C PRO A 30 -9.80 -10.77 -6.80
N LYS A 31 -10.48 -11.51 -7.64
CA LYS A 31 -10.14 -11.65 -9.07
C LYS A 31 -10.98 -10.75 -9.96
N GLN A 32 -12.16 -10.35 -9.52
CA GLN A 32 -13.12 -9.56 -10.27
C GLN A 32 -13.44 -8.26 -9.54
N LEU A 33 -13.83 -7.24 -10.29
CA LEU A 33 -14.22 -5.95 -9.74
C LEU A 33 -15.43 -6.05 -8.81
N ALA A 34 -16.35 -6.97 -9.10
CA ALA A 34 -17.53 -7.26 -8.27
C ALA A 34 -17.17 -7.78 -6.87
N GLU A 35 -16.04 -8.48 -6.72
CA GLU A 35 -15.55 -9.00 -5.44
C GLU A 35 -14.71 -7.98 -4.66
N TYR A 36 -14.33 -6.89 -5.31
CA TYR A 36 -13.46 -5.87 -4.72
C TYR A 36 -14.25 -4.96 -3.79
N VAL A 37 -14.00 -5.10 -2.49
CA VAL A 37 -14.65 -4.31 -1.44
C VAL A 37 -13.97 -2.95 -1.31
N GLY A 38 -14.75 -1.92 -1.03
CA GLY A 38 -14.27 -0.55 -0.79
C GLY A 38 -13.92 0.21 -2.08
N GLN A 39 -13.30 1.38 -1.91
CA GLN A 39 -12.87 2.27 -3.01
C GLN A 39 -14.00 2.56 -4.02
N GLN A 40 -15.21 2.75 -3.57
CA GLN A 40 -16.44 2.77 -4.40
C GLN A 40 -16.34 3.71 -5.59
N LYS A 41 -15.78 4.92 -5.40
CA LYS A 41 -15.61 5.90 -6.48
C LYS A 41 -14.71 5.39 -7.59
N ILE A 42 -13.54 4.84 -7.21
CA ILE A 42 -12.56 4.29 -8.15
C ILE A 42 -13.13 3.07 -8.87
N ARG A 43 -13.79 2.18 -8.11
CA ARG A 43 -14.43 0.99 -8.67
C ARG A 43 -15.48 1.34 -9.72
N GLY A 44 -16.38 2.29 -9.44
CA GLY A 44 -17.40 2.71 -10.40
C GLY A 44 -16.82 3.38 -11.65
N GLN A 45 -15.73 4.14 -11.51
CA GLN A 45 -15.01 4.71 -12.67
C GLN A 45 -14.35 3.63 -13.52
N LEU A 46 -13.62 2.70 -12.90
CA LEU A 46 -12.96 1.60 -13.59
C LEU A 46 -13.94 0.68 -14.31
N GLU A 47 -15.11 0.39 -13.71
CA GLU A 47 -16.16 -0.39 -14.34
C GLU A 47 -16.61 0.21 -15.68
N ILE A 48 -16.86 1.53 -15.71
CA ILE A 48 -17.24 2.26 -16.93
C ILE A 48 -16.11 2.24 -17.96
N PHE A 49 -14.88 2.55 -17.55
CA PHE A 49 -13.75 2.67 -18.48
C PHE A 49 -13.37 1.31 -19.09
N ILE A 50 -13.35 0.25 -18.27
CA ILE A 50 -13.07 -1.11 -18.73
C ILE A 50 -14.16 -1.58 -19.71
N GLU A 51 -15.44 -1.37 -19.38
CA GLU A 51 -16.53 -1.75 -20.26
C GLU A 51 -16.46 -1.00 -21.60
N ALA A 52 -16.15 0.30 -21.58
CA ALA A 52 -15.99 1.11 -22.77
C ALA A 52 -14.81 0.64 -23.66
N ALA A 53 -13.65 0.39 -23.07
CA ALA A 53 -12.47 -0.11 -23.78
C ALA A 53 -12.76 -1.50 -24.42
N ARG A 54 -13.39 -2.40 -23.67
CA ARG A 54 -13.80 -3.72 -24.19
C ARG A 54 -14.78 -3.63 -25.38
N LYS A 55 -15.77 -2.74 -25.31
CA LYS A 55 -16.73 -2.54 -26.41
C LYS A 55 -16.05 -2.03 -27.68
N ARG A 56 -15.04 -1.16 -27.54
CA ARG A 56 -14.25 -0.64 -28.66
C ARG A 56 -13.13 -1.60 -29.10
N LYS A 57 -12.82 -2.63 -28.32
CA LYS A 57 -11.67 -3.54 -28.51
C LYS A 57 -10.32 -2.81 -28.51
N GLU A 58 -10.19 -1.84 -27.66
CA GLU A 58 -9.01 -0.98 -27.49
C GLU A 58 -8.34 -1.29 -26.16
N SER A 59 -7.06 -0.89 -26.02
CA SER A 59 -6.38 -0.84 -24.72
C SER A 59 -7.09 0.17 -23.81
N LEU A 60 -7.06 -0.07 -22.51
CA LEU A 60 -7.50 0.92 -21.53
C LEU A 60 -6.47 2.08 -21.48
N ASP A 61 -6.93 3.28 -21.19
CA ASP A 61 -6.03 4.40 -20.88
C ASP A 61 -5.06 4.01 -19.77
N HIS A 62 -3.86 4.60 -19.77
CA HIS A 62 -2.87 4.34 -18.73
C HIS A 62 -3.37 4.76 -17.37
N VAL A 63 -3.12 3.92 -16.35
CA VAL A 63 -3.68 4.07 -14.99
C VAL A 63 -2.56 4.31 -13.97
N LEU A 64 -2.69 5.37 -13.18
CA LEU A 64 -1.84 5.60 -12.01
C LEU A 64 -2.60 5.29 -10.73
N LEU A 65 -2.13 4.28 -9.99
CA LEU A 65 -2.65 3.90 -8.69
C LEU A 65 -1.71 4.41 -7.59
N PHE A 66 -2.18 5.28 -6.71
CA PHE A 66 -1.32 5.80 -5.65
C PHE A 66 -2.01 5.83 -4.29
N GLY A 67 -1.22 5.77 -3.24
CA GLY A 67 -1.68 5.76 -1.84
C GLY A 67 -0.80 4.89 -0.96
N PRO A 68 -1.05 4.86 0.35
CA PRO A 68 -0.31 4.06 1.32
C PRO A 68 -0.13 2.59 0.92
N PRO A 69 0.86 1.88 1.47
CA PRO A 69 1.06 0.46 1.19
C PRO A 69 -0.12 -0.38 1.73
N GLY A 70 -0.35 -1.54 1.13
CA GLY A 70 -1.36 -2.50 1.61
C GLY A 70 -2.82 -2.21 1.23
N LEU A 71 -3.11 -1.15 0.46
CA LEU A 71 -4.47 -0.75 0.05
C LEU A 71 -5.00 -1.46 -1.20
N GLY A 72 -4.22 -2.34 -1.83
CA GLY A 72 -4.69 -3.14 -2.96
C GLY A 72 -4.33 -2.62 -4.35
N LYS A 73 -3.32 -1.76 -4.52
CA LYS A 73 -2.83 -1.28 -5.83
C LYS A 73 -2.53 -2.43 -6.80
N THR A 74 -1.71 -3.37 -6.36
CA THR A 74 -1.38 -4.58 -7.14
C THR A 74 -2.61 -5.44 -7.43
N THR A 75 -3.54 -5.54 -6.47
CA THR A 75 -4.80 -6.27 -6.66
C THR A 75 -5.65 -5.64 -7.75
N LEU A 76 -5.80 -4.31 -7.76
CA LEU A 76 -6.52 -3.60 -8.83
C LEU A 76 -5.89 -3.81 -10.20
N ALA A 77 -4.56 -3.81 -10.30
CA ALA A 77 -3.88 -4.09 -11.57
C ALA A 77 -4.23 -5.49 -12.10
N HIS A 78 -4.24 -6.50 -11.24
CA HIS A 78 -4.67 -7.85 -11.61
C HIS A 78 -6.15 -7.92 -12.03
N ILE A 79 -7.02 -7.21 -11.31
CA ILE A 79 -8.45 -7.14 -11.64
C ILE A 79 -8.64 -6.47 -13.02
N ILE A 80 -7.99 -5.34 -13.27
CA ILE A 80 -8.09 -4.64 -14.56
C ILE A 80 -7.70 -5.56 -15.72
N ALA A 81 -6.55 -6.25 -15.62
CA ALA A 81 -6.11 -7.19 -16.66
C ALA A 81 -7.11 -8.34 -16.84
N HIS A 82 -7.61 -8.90 -15.74
CA HIS A 82 -8.62 -9.98 -15.77
C HIS A 82 -9.93 -9.51 -16.42
N GLU A 83 -10.44 -8.35 -16.05
CA GLU A 83 -11.67 -7.78 -16.61
C GLU A 83 -11.51 -7.40 -18.08
N MET A 84 -10.34 -6.95 -18.49
CA MET A 84 -10.00 -6.70 -19.90
C MET A 84 -9.82 -7.99 -20.70
N GLY A 85 -9.60 -9.14 -20.04
CA GLY A 85 -9.36 -10.44 -20.67
C GLY A 85 -7.97 -10.54 -21.35
N VAL A 86 -6.96 -9.86 -20.79
CA VAL A 86 -5.60 -9.77 -21.36
C VAL A 86 -4.54 -10.22 -20.34
N ASN A 87 -3.30 -10.40 -20.80
CA ASN A 87 -2.20 -10.78 -19.92
C ASN A 87 -1.73 -9.59 -19.09
N LEU A 88 -1.22 -9.91 -17.89
CA LEU A 88 -0.53 -8.95 -17.01
C LEU A 88 0.96 -9.28 -16.98
N ARG A 89 1.79 -8.33 -17.40
CA ARG A 89 3.23 -8.34 -17.17
C ARG A 89 3.53 -7.49 -15.93
N HIS A 90 4.17 -8.10 -14.94
CA HIS A 90 4.45 -7.45 -13.66
C HIS A 90 5.95 -7.21 -13.51
N THR A 91 6.33 -5.98 -13.22
CA THR A 91 7.69 -5.56 -12.85
C THR A 91 7.63 -4.48 -11.77
N SER A 92 8.79 -3.96 -11.38
CA SER A 92 8.86 -2.84 -10.42
C SER A 92 9.95 -1.84 -10.83
N GLY A 93 9.81 -0.58 -10.40
CA GLY A 93 10.78 0.47 -10.70
C GLY A 93 12.23 0.06 -10.38
N PRO A 94 12.53 -0.47 -9.17
CA PRO A 94 13.89 -0.89 -8.81
C PRO A 94 14.49 -2.02 -9.67
N VAL A 95 13.68 -2.82 -10.34
CA VAL A 95 14.15 -3.91 -11.22
C VAL A 95 14.52 -3.40 -12.61
N LEU A 96 13.92 -2.29 -13.02
CA LEU A 96 14.16 -1.66 -14.31
C LEU A 96 15.36 -0.70 -14.21
N GLU A 97 16.57 -1.24 -14.23
CA GLU A 97 17.78 -0.44 -14.08
C GLU A 97 18.25 0.18 -15.41
N ARG A 98 18.02 -0.51 -16.52
CA ARG A 98 18.53 -0.15 -17.86
C ARG A 98 17.40 -0.02 -18.87
N ALA A 99 17.67 0.80 -19.87
CA ALA A 99 16.83 0.96 -21.05
C ALA A 99 16.43 -0.38 -21.70
N GLY A 100 17.38 -1.30 -21.82
CA GLY A 100 17.17 -2.63 -22.40
C GLY A 100 16.22 -3.52 -21.61
N ASP A 101 16.15 -3.36 -20.29
CA ASP A 101 15.25 -4.15 -19.44
C ASP A 101 13.78 -3.82 -19.74
N LEU A 102 13.49 -2.53 -19.85
CA LEU A 102 12.14 -2.05 -20.22
C LEU A 102 11.82 -2.40 -21.67
N ALA A 103 12.74 -2.17 -22.61
CA ALA A 103 12.56 -2.49 -24.02
C ALA A 103 12.25 -3.98 -24.24
N ALA A 104 12.95 -4.88 -23.53
CA ALA A 104 12.69 -6.31 -23.60
C ALA A 104 11.28 -6.68 -23.11
N ILE A 105 10.74 -5.99 -22.10
CA ILE A 105 9.38 -6.23 -21.65
C ILE A 105 8.38 -5.70 -22.69
N LEU A 106 8.54 -4.46 -23.16
CA LEU A 106 7.62 -3.79 -24.07
C LEU A 106 7.49 -4.52 -25.41
N THR A 107 8.59 -5.00 -25.97
CA THR A 107 8.61 -5.74 -27.25
C THR A 107 8.00 -7.14 -27.17
N ASN A 108 7.78 -7.68 -25.96
CA ASN A 108 7.14 -8.96 -25.72
C ASN A 108 5.68 -8.84 -25.26
N LEU A 109 5.08 -7.64 -25.32
CA LEU A 109 3.65 -7.45 -25.07
C LEU A 109 2.83 -7.88 -26.28
N GLU A 110 1.66 -8.45 -26.00
CA GLU A 110 0.62 -8.69 -26.99
C GLU A 110 -0.35 -7.49 -27.05
N PRO A 111 -1.13 -7.34 -28.14
CA PRO A 111 -2.10 -6.24 -28.23
C PRO A 111 -3.06 -6.19 -27.05
N ASN A 112 -3.18 -4.99 -26.44
CA ASN A 112 -3.98 -4.66 -25.28
C ASN A 112 -3.51 -5.26 -23.94
N ASP A 113 -2.35 -5.91 -23.88
CA ASP A 113 -1.75 -6.40 -22.63
C ASP A 113 -1.60 -5.27 -21.60
N VAL A 114 -1.57 -5.65 -20.34
CA VAL A 114 -1.30 -4.76 -19.22
C VAL A 114 0.12 -4.92 -18.74
N LEU A 115 0.89 -3.83 -18.74
CA LEU A 115 2.16 -3.72 -18.05
C LEU A 115 1.93 -3.06 -16.69
N PHE A 116 2.23 -3.76 -15.61
CA PHE A 116 2.16 -3.22 -14.25
C PHE A 116 3.57 -2.96 -13.72
N ILE A 117 3.84 -1.69 -13.35
CA ILE A 117 5.10 -1.26 -12.72
C ILE A 117 4.80 -0.82 -11.29
N ASP A 118 5.22 -1.63 -10.31
CA ASP A 118 5.14 -1.26 -8.90
C ASP A 118 6.29 -0.31 -8.53
N GLU A 119 6.08 0.57 -7.54
CA GLU A 119 7.04 1.60 -7.13
C GLU A 119 7.59 2.41 -8.33
N ILE A 120 6.70 2.82 -9.24
CA ILE A 120 7.06 3.50 -10.50
C ILE A 120 7.87 4.80 -10.27
N HIS A 121 7.74 5.45 -9.11
CA HIS A 121 8.53 6.63 -8.72
C HIS A 121 10.02 6.34 -8.54
N ARG A 122 10.43 5.07 -8.55
CA ARG A 122 11.83 4.64 -8.43
C ARG A 122 12.47 4.29 -9.76
N LEU A 123 11.80 4.57 -10.87
CA LEU A 123 12.41 4.44 -12.20
C LEU A 123 13.61 5.40 -12.33
N SER A 124 14.66 4.93 -13.00
CA SER A 124 15.75 5.81 -13.37
C SER A 124 15.33 6.77 -14.48
N PRO A 125 15.88 8.00 -14.56
CA PRO A 125 15.55 8.96 -15.61
C PRO A 125 15.69 8.38 -17.02
N ILE A 126 16.68 7.53 -17.26
CA ILE A 126 16.93 6.90 -18.56
C ILE A 126 15.77 5.97 -18.95
N VAL A 127 15.27 5.21 -18.00
CA VAL A 127 14.12 4.30 -18.23
C VAL A 127 12.84 5.09 -18.43
N GLU A 128 12.68 6.17 -17.68
CA GLU A 128 11.53 7.06 -17.77
C GLU A 128 11.45 7.73 -19.15
N GLU A 129 12.58 8.18 -19.72
CA GLU A 129 12.65 8.77 -21.06
C GLU A 129 12.19 7.82 -22.17
N ILE A 130 12.44 6.51 -22.03
CA ILE A 130 11.95 5.50 -22.97
C ILE A 130 10.44 5.25 -22.84
N LEU A 131 9.91 5.40 -21.63
CA LEU A 131 8.47 5.26 -21.42
C LEU A 131 7.66 6.34 -22.14
N TYR A 132 8.16 7.55 -22.27
CA TYR A 132 7.38 8.64 -22.85
C TYR A 132 6.86 8.33 -24.27
N PRO A 133 7.70 8.02 -25.26
CA PRO A 133 7.21 7.67 -26.60
C PRO A 133 6.44 6.33 -26.60
N ALA A 134 6.78 5.40 -25.71
CA ALA A 134 6.05 4.15 -25.59
C ALA A 134 4.58 4.36 -25.14
N LEU A 135 4.32 5.35 -24.29
CA LEU A 135 2.97 5.65 -23.78
C LEU A 135 2.17 6.57 -24.72
N GLU A 136 2.83 7.45 -25.48
CA GLU A 136 2.17 8.39 -26.38
C GLU A 136 1.90 7.79 -27.75
N ASP A 137 2.96 7.23 -28.35
CA ASP A 137 2.97 6.83 -29.75
C ASP A 137 3.06 5.31 -29.95
N PHE A 138 3.12 4.52 -28.87
CA PHE A 138 3.41 3.08 -28.92
C PHE A 138 4.68 2.77 -29.71
N GLN A 139 5.74 3.54 -29.47
CA GLN A 139 7.03 3.40 -30.12
C GLN A 139 8.16 3.48 -29.10
N ILE A 140 9.27 2.79 -29.37
CA ILE A 140 10.50 2.93 -28.58
C ILE A 140 11.69 3.16 -29.52
N ASP A 141 12.62 3.99 -29.07
CA ASP A 141 13.89 4.23 -29.73
C ASP A 141 14.98 3.36 -29.08
N ILE A 142 15.56 2.44 -29.84
CA ILE A 142 16.64 1.57 -29.38
C ILE A 142 17.95 1.94 -30.09
N MET A 143 18.99 2.18 -29.28
CA MET A 143 20.34 2.38 -29.82
C MET A 143 20.99 1.03 -30.13
N ILE A 144 21.32 0.79 -31.38
CA ILE A 144 22.02 -0.40 -31.84
C ILE A 144 23.47 -0.02 -32.21
N GLY A 145 24.45 -0.75 -31.66
CA GLY A 145 25.89 -0.50 -31.87
C GLY A 145 26.50 0.37 -30.76
N GLU A 146 27.80 0.56 -30.83
CA GLU A 146 28.57 1.34 -29.86
C GLU A 146 29.37 2.46 -30.58
N GLY A 147 29.62 3.55 -29.82
CA GLY A 147 30.42 4.68 -30.29
C GLY A 147 29.82 5.44 -31.47
N PRO A 148 30.63 6.05 -32.36
CA PRO A 148 30.16 6.88 -33.46
C PRO A 148 29.31 6.15 -34.53
N ALA A 149 29.32 4.82 -34.51
CA ALA A 149 28.56 3.96 -35.44
C ALA A 149 27.18 3.56 -34.86
N ALA A 150 26.84 3.96 -33.63
CA ALA A 150 25.57 3.69 -33.04
C ALA A 150 24.44 4.34 -33.86
N ARG A 151 23.35 3.58 -34.09
CA ARG A 151 22.18 4.04 -34.82
C ARG A 151 20.95 3.87 -33.93
N SER A 152 20.06 4.88 -33.93
CA SER A 152 18.73 4.74 -33.34
C SER A 152 17.82 4.01 -34.33
N VAL A 153 17.12 3.01 -33.81
CA VAL A 153 16.08 2.28 -34.56
C VAL A 153 14.77 2.43 -33.79
N LYS A 154 13.75 2.95 -34.48
CA LYS A 154 12.40 3.01 -33.94
C LYS A 154 11.73 1.65 -34.11
N LEU A 155 11.14 1.15 -33.03
CA LEU A 155 10.32 -0.05 -33.04
C LEU A 155 8.89 0.31 -32.64
N ASP A 156 7.94 -0.13 -33.45
CA ASP A 156 6.51 -0.01 -33.13
C ASP A 156 6.14 -1.08 -32.08
N LEU A 157 5.35 -0.69 -31.12
CA LEU A 157 4.80 -1.55 -30.08
C LEU A 157 3.31 -1.79 -30.32
N PRO A 158 2.78 -2.96 -29.94
CA PRO A 158 1.34 -3.12 -29.90
C PRO A 158 0.73 -2.16 -28.88
N PRO A 159 -0.50 -1.66 -29.09
CA PRO A 159 -1.20 -0.90 -28.07
C PRO A 159 -1.28 -1.68 -26.76
N PHE A 160 -0.97 -1.04 -25.63
CA PHE A 160 -0.96 -1.65 -24.31
C PHE A 160 -1.43 -0.66 -23.25
N THR A 161 -1.77 -1.16 -22.07
CA THR A 161 -2.09 -0.33 -20.91
C THR A 161 -0.95 -0.38 -19.91
N LEU A 162 -0.39 0.80 -19.56
CA LEU A 162 0.49 0.90 -18.40
C LEU A 162 -0.35 1.12 -17.13
N ILE A 163 -0.11 0.33 -16.10
CA ILE A 163 -0.59 0.59 -14.74
C ILE A 163 0.63 0.87 -13.86
N GLY A 164 0.80 2.13 -13.48
CA GLY A 164 1.82 2.53 -12.51
C GLY A 164 1.27 2.51 -11.09
N ALA A 165 2.02 1.96 -10.14
CA ALA A 165 1.69 2.02 -8.72
C ALA A 165 2.77 2.74 -7.93
N THR A 166 2.38 3.58 -6.96
CA THR A 166 3.32 4.31 -6.12
C THR A 166 2.75 4.62 -4.74
N THR A 167 3.61 4.65 -3.73
CA THR A 167 3.29 5.24 -2.42
C THR A 167 3.51 6.74 -2.40
N ARG A 168 4.37 7.27 -3.28
CA ARG A 168 4.87 8.65 -3.30
C ARG A 168 4.57 9.34 -4.63
N ALA A 169 3.29 9.62 -4.91
CA ALA A 169 2.87 10.28 -6.16
C ALA A 169 3.56 11.63 -6.42
N GLY A 170 3.94 12.34 -5.38
CA GLY A 170 4.67 13.61 -5.49
C GLY A 170 6.12 13.48 -5.98
N MET A 171 6.68 12.27 -6.03
CA MET A 171 8.03 12.00 -6.56
C MET A 171 8.04 11.69 -8.06
N LEU A 172 6.86 11.49 -8.67
CA LEU A 172 6.76 11.33 -10.12
C LEU A 172 7.05 12.65 -10.83
N THR A 173 7.79 12.57 -11.93
CA THR A 173 7.97 13.72 -12.80
C THR A 173 6.65 14.14 -13.43
N ASN A 174 6.46 15.43 -13.67
CA ASN A 174 5.25 15.93 -14.33
C ASN A 174 5.04 15.26 -15.71
N PRO A 175 6.07 15.13 -16.58
CA PRO A 175 5.90 14.48 -17.87
C PRO A 175 5.35 13.05 -17.77
N LEU A 176 5.82 12.25 -16.82
CA LEU A 176 5.29 10.89 -16.63
C LEU A 176 3.86 10.92 -16.10
N ARG A 177 3.58 11.80 -15.14
CA ARG A 177 2.26 11.92 -14.52
C ARG A 177 1.17 12.31 -15.52
N ASP A 178 1.48 13.23 -16.44
CA ASP A 178 0.51 13.76 -17.42
C ASP A 178 0.11 12.71 -18.47
N ARG A 179 0.84 11.61 -18.57
CA ARG A 179 0.52 10.50 -19.50
C ARG A 179 -0.48 9.51 -18.96
N PHE A 180 -0.84 9.61 -17.68
CA PHE A 180 -1.87 8.77 -17.10
C PHE A 180 -3.26 9.41 -17.28
N GLY A 181 -4.08 8.82 -18.16
CA GLY A 181 -5.47 9.24 -18.37
C GLY A 181 -6.39 8.94 -17.19
N ILE A 182 -6.05 7.90 -16.39
CA ILE A 182 -6.80 7.49 -15.20
C ILE A 182 -5.88 7.62 -13.98
N VAL A 183 -6.22 8.52 -13.05
CA VAL A 183 -5.46 8.73 -11.82
C VAL A 183 -6.33 8.39 -10.62
N ALA A 184 -5.97 7.35 -9.88
CA ALA A 184 -6.76 6.82 -8.78
C ALA A 184 -5.98 6.84 -7.46
N ARG A 185 -6.46 7.63 -6.50
CA ARG A 185 -5.95 7.65 -5.14
C ARG A 185 -6.70 6.62 -4.30
N LEU A 186 -5.98 5.63 -3.78
CA LEU A 186 -6.54 4.66 -2.84
C LEU A 186 -6.51 5.25 -1.43
N GLU A 187 -7.61 5.09 -0.73
CA GLU A 187 -7.80 5.57 0.63
C GLU A 187 -7.83 4.40 1.63
N PHE A 188 -7.61 4.72 2.92
CA PHE A 188 -7.79 3.73 3.97
C PHE A 188 -9.24 3.24 4.01
N TYR A 189 -9.39 1.95 4.27
CA TYR A 189 -10.69 1.30 4.39
C TYR A 189 -11.32 1.58 5.75
N SER A 190 -12.63 1.68 5.77
CA SER A 190 -13.40 1.71 7.02
C SER A 190 -13.35 0.35 7.73
N ALA A 191 -13.65 0.33 9.03
CA ALA A 191 -13.73 -0.92 9.78
C ALA A 191 -14.80 -1.87 9.20
N ASP A 192 -15.92 -1.33 8.70
CA ASP A 192 -16.99 -2.14 8.09
C ASP A 192 -16.56 -2.79 6.77
N GLU A 193 -15.84 -2.05 5.92
CA GLU A 193 -15.27 -2.60 4.68
C GLU A 193 -14.23 -3.69 4.99
N LEU A 194 -13.36 -3.46 5.98
CA LEU A 194 -12.38 -4.46 6.41
C LEU A 194 -13.06 -5.69 7.03
N ALA A 195 -14.13 -5.52 7.80
CA ALA A 195 -14.89 -6.65 8.33
C ALA A 195 -15.50 -7.52 7.20
N GLN A 196 -15.96 -6.91 6.11
CA GLN A 196 -16.40 -7.64 4.93
C GLN A 196 -15.24 -8.43 4.28
N ILE A 197 -14.06 -7.81 4.18
CA ILE A 197 -12.85 -8.47 3.66
C ILE A 197 -12.45 -9.63 4.55
N VAL A 198 -12.45 -9.46 5.87
CA VAL A 198 -12.14 -10.52 6.85
C VAL A 198 -13.11 -11.70 6.72
N ARG A 199 -14.43 -11.45 6.65
CA ARG A 199 -15.45 -12.51 6.44
C ARG A 199 -15.26 -13.24 5.12
N ARG A 200 -14.93 -12.53 4.04
CA ARG A 200 -14.63 -13.17 2.75
C ARG A 200 -13.37 -14.03 2.85
N SER A 201 -12.32 -13.50 3.45
CA SER A 201 -11.04 -14.20 3.62
C SER A 201 -11.16 -15.41 4.54
N SER A 202 -11.96 -15.33 5.62
CA SER A 202 -12.19 -16.47 6.53
C SER A 202 -12.84 -17.66 5.81
N LYS A 203 -13.82 -17.40 4.90
CA LYS A 203 -14.41 -18.44 4.07
C LYS A 203 -13.40 -19.13 3.15
N LEU A 204 -12.49 -18.34 2.54
CA LEU A 204 -11.42 -18.88 1.68
C LEU A 204 -10.38 -19.68 2.48
N LEU A 205 -10.12 -19.27 3.73
CA LEU A 205 -9.23 -19.97 4.65
C LEU A 205 -9.91 -21.13 5.38
N GLN A 206 -11.21 -21.34 5.17
CA GLN A 206 -12.01 -22.37 5.82
C GLN A 206 -11.96 -22.28 7.36
N CYS A 207 -11.91 -21.07 7.91
CA CYS A 207 -11.97 -20.83 9.36
C CYS A 207 -13.31 -20.19 9.75
N GLU A 208 -13.89 -20.69 10.83
CA GLU A 208 -15.16 -20.16 11.33
C GLU A 208 -14.93 -18.87 12.13
N ILE A 209 -15.69 -17.83 11.80
CA ILE A 209 -15.59 -16.53 12.45
C ILE A 209 -16.97 -15.95 12.74
N ALA A 210 -17.16 -15.46 13.96
CA ALA A 210 -18.33 -14.69 14.32
C ALA A 210 -18.24 -13.25 13.78
N ASP A 211 -19.39 -12.60 13.61
CA ASP A 211 -19.44 -11.23 13.09
C ASP A 211 -18.68 -10.25 13.97
N ASP A 212 -18.76 -10.39 15.28
CA ASP A 212 -18.04 -9.56 16.27
C ASP A 212 -16.53 -9.80 16.26
N GLY A 213 -16.09 -11.05 16.04
CA GLY A 213 -14.69 -11.40 15.82
C GLY A 213 -14.12 -10.76 14.56
N ALA A 214 -14.88 -10.77 13.46
CA ALA A 214 -14.47 -10.10 12.23
C ALA A 214 -14.34 -8.58 12.40
N VAL A 215 -15.27 -7.96 13.13
CA VAL A 215 -15.22 -6.53 13.46
C VAL A 215 -14.04 -6.19 14.35
N GLU A 216 -13.70 -7.04 15.32
CA GLU A 216 -12.55 -6.81 16.21
C GLU A 216 -11.22 -6.85 15.44
N ILE A 217 -11.04 -7.82 14.56
CA ILE A 217 -9.87 -7.87 13.66
C ILE A 217 -9.82 -6.63 12.75
N ALA A 218 -10.96 -6.26 12.16
CA ALA A 218 -11.06 -5.12 11.25
C ALA A 218 -10.66 -3.79 11.92
N LYS A 219 -11.12 -3.54 13.14
CA LYS A 219 -10.78 -2.32 13.90
C LYS A 219 -9.29 -2.15 14.13
N ARG A 220 -8.57 -3.25 14.37
CA ARG A 220 -7.13 -3.23 14.62
C ARG A 220 -6.28 -3.38 13.36
N SER A 221 -6.90 -3.43 12.17
CA SER A 221 -6.22 -3.66 10.89
C SER A 221 -5.66 -2.40 10.22
N ARG A 222 -5.59 -1.28 10.92
CA ARG A 222 -4.95 -0.04 10.45
C ARG A 222 -5.51 0.46 9.10
N GLY A 223 -6.76 0.22 8.80
CA GLY A 223 -7.40 0.65 7.56
C GLY A 223 -6.88 -0.06 6.30
N THR A 224 -6.14 -1.19 6.41
CA THR A 224 -5.53 -1.85 5.25
C THR A 224 -5.90 -3.32 5.12
N PRO A 225 -6.35 -3.77 3.93
CA PRO A 225 -6.68 -5.16 3.66
C PRO A 225 -5.53 -6.15 3.90
N ARG A 226 -4.28 -5.75 3.61
CA ARG A 226 -3.11 -6.59 3.85
C ARG A 226 -2.96 -6.95 5.33
N ILE A 227 -3.06 -5.94 6.21
CA ILE A 227 -2.96 -6.17 7.66
C ILE A 227 -4.16 -6.97 8.16
N ALA A 228 -5.38 -6.67 7.68
CA ALA A 228 -6.56 -7.43 8.05
C ALA A 228 -6.41 -8.93 7.75
N ASN A 229 -5.92 -9.28 6.57
CA ASN A 229 -5.66 -10.67 6.20
C ASN A 229 -4.53 -11.31 7.01
N ARG A 230 -3.47 -10.56 7.35
CA ARG A 230 -2.40 -11.03 8.22
C ARG A 230 -2.90 -11.32 9.63
N LEU A 231 -3.62 -10.37 10.22
CA LEU A 231 -4.18 -10.54 11.55
C LEU A 231 -5.17 -11.71 11.59
N LEU A 232 -6.04 -11.85 10.58
CA LEU A 232 -6.96 -12.99 10.48
C LEU A 232 -6.21 -14.33 10.53
N ARG A 233 -5.11 -14.47 9.79
CA ARG A 233 -4.30 -15.70 9.81
C ARG A 233 -3.73 -16.00 11.19
N ARG A 234 -3.19 -15.01 11.87
CA ARG A 234 -2.62 -15.17 13.22
C ARG A 234 -3.69 -15.47 14.27
N VAL A 235 -4.83 -14.81 14.15
CA VAL A 235 -5.99 -15.08 15.01
C VAL A 235 -6.54 -16.49 14.78
N ARG A 236 -6.58 -16.97 13.54
CA ARG A 236 -6.92 -18.35 13.21
C ARG A 236 -5.97 -19.33 13.88
N ASP A 237 -4.64 -19.14 13.72
CA ASP A 237 -3.63 -20.00 14.32
C ASP A 237 -3.80 -20.06 15.87
N TYR A 238 -4.14 -18.92 16.49
CA TYR A 238 -4.45 -18.86 17.92
C TYR A 238 -5.74 -19.62 18.25
N ALA A 239 -6.81 -19.43 17.49
CA ALA A 239 -8.10 -20.10 17.71
C ALA A 239 -7.97 -21.63 17.62
N GLU A 240 -7.20 -22.14 16.66
CA GLU A 240 -6.95 -23.57 16.48
C GLU A 240 -6.17 -24.19 17.66
N VAL A 241 -5.29 -23.42 18.30
CA VAL A 241 -4.40 -23.96 19.37
C VAL A 241 -4.93 -23.66 20.77
N ARG A 242 -5.59 -22.53 20.99
CA ARG A 242 -5.98 -22.03 22.32
C ARG A 242 -7.48 -21.95 22.53
N ALA A 243 -8.29 -22.16 21.50
CA ALA A 243 -9.74 -22.21 21.56
C ALA A 243 -10.27 -23.45 20.78
N ASP A 244 -11.52 -23.43 20.40
CA ASP A 244 -12.22 -24.49 19.67
C ASP A 244 -12.17 -24.36 18.12
N GLY A 245 -11.31 -23.45 17.62
CA GLY A 245 -11.20 -23.13 16.20
C GLY A 245 -12.20 -22.06 15.73
N HIS A 246 -13.13 -21.62 16.59
CA HIS A 246 -14.09 -20.57 16.27
C HIS A 246 -13.59 -19.18 16.74
N ILE A 247 -13.56 -18.21 15.81
CA ILE A 247 -13.05 -16.86 16.10
C ILE A 247 -14.21 -15.99 16.57
N THR A 248 -14.37 -15.88 17.88
CA THR A 248 -15.25 -14.89 18.53
C THR A 248 -14.49 -13.59 18.77
N ARG A 249 -15.17 -12.56 19.27
CA ARG A 249 -14.55 -11.30 19.69
C ARG A 249 -13.47 -11.54 20.76
N ASP A 250 -13.77 -12.36 21.78
CA ASP A 250 -12.86 -12.59 22.88
C ASP A 250 -11.61 -13.37 22.43
N VAL A 251 -11.76 -14.33 21.52
CA VAL A 251 -10.65 -15.05 20.89
C VAL A 251 -9.79 -14.10 20.06
N ALA A 252 -10.42 -13.22 19.26
CA ALA A 252 -9.72 -12.24 18.47
C ALA A 252 -8.97 -11.23 19.36
N ASP A 253 -9.59 -10.72 20.42
CA ASP A 253 -8.96 -9.80 21.36
C ASP A 253 -7.76 -10.43 22.08
N ALA A 254 -7.91 -11.66 22.59
CA ALA A 254 -6.82 -12.38 23.24
C ALA A 254 -5.64 -12.63 22.28
N ALA A 255 -5.93 -13.04 21.04
CA ALA A 255 -4.91 -13.28 20.03
C ALA A 255 -4.17 -11.99 19.65
N LEU A 256 -4.91 -10.90 19.42
CA LEU A 256 -4.34 -9.60 19.02
C LEU A 256 -3.51 -8.98 20.17
N THR A 257 -3.95 -9.17 21.41
CA THR A 257 -3.19 -8.75 22.59
C THR A 257 -1.89 -9.55 22.72
N MET A 258 -1.93 -10.87 22.49
CA MET A 258 -0.72 -11.72 22.45
C MET A 258 0.26 -11.28 21.34
N LEU A 259 -0.24 -10.68 20.25
CA LEU A 259 0.55 -10.15 19.13
C LEU A 259 0.99 -8.71 19.35
N ASP A 260 0.80 -8.16 20.55
CA ASP A 260 1.15 -6.78 20.87
C ASP A 260 0.43 -5.71 20.00
N VAL A 261 -0.75 -6.03 19.47
CA VAL A 261 -1.62 -5.08 18.76
C VAL A 261 -2.69 -4.60 19.75
N ASP A 262 -2.66 -3.32 20.09
CA ASP A 262 -3.60 -2.75 21.05
C ASP A 262 -5.00 -2.49 20.45
N HIS A 263 -5.92 -2.00 21.29
CA HIS A 263 -7.31 -1.72 20.89
C HIS A 263 -7.47 -0.59 19.85
N LEU A 264 -6.44 0.24 19.65
CA LEU A 264 -6.36 1.26 18.58
C LEU A 264 -5.71 0.72 17.29
N GLY A 265 -5.23 -0.53 17.31
CA GLY A 265 -4.47 -1.12 16.21
C GLY A 265 -3.01 -0.65 16.16
N LEU A 266 -2.51 -0.07 17.25
CA LEU A 266 -1.09 0.29 17.35
C LEU A 266 -0.27 -0.95 17.70
N ASP A 267 0.78 -1.18 16.94
CA ASP A 267 1.74 -2.25 17.22
C ASP A 267 2.94 -1.77 18.03
N VAL A 268 3.93 -2.66 18.22
CA VAL A 268 5.16 -2.35 18.93
C VAL A 268 5.90 -1.16 18.33
N MET A 269 5.94 -1.07 16.99
CA MET A 269 6.69 0.00 16.31
C MET A 269 5.98 1.35 16.41
N ASP A 270 4.65 1.36 16.30
CA ASP A 270 3.86 2.59 16.53
C ASP A 270 4.05 3.10 17.95
N ARG A 271 3.92 2.20 18.93
CA ARG A 271 4.08 2.56 20.34
C ARG A 271 5.51 3.03 20.64
N LYS A 272 6.52 2.42 20.01
CA LYS A 272 7.93 2.85 20.12
C LYS A 272 8.15 4.25 19.56
N LEU A 273 7.56 4.53 18.38
CA LEU A 273 7.62 5.86 17.76
C LEU A 273 6.92 6.92 18.62
N LEU A 274 5.67 6.66 18.97
CA LEU A 274 4.85 7.56 19.76
C LEU A 274 5.42 7.75 21.17
N GLY A 275 5.85 6.69 21.84
CA GLY A 275 6.52 6.76 23.14
C GLY A 275 7.78 7.60 23.08
N ALA A 276 8.64 7.42 22.08
CA ALA A 276 9.83 8.27 21.89
C ALA A 276 9.45 9.73 21.68
N MET A 277 8.39 10.03 20.95
CA MET A 277 7.91 11.40 20.78
C MET A 277 7.46 12.02 22.10
N LEU A 278 6.71 11.29 22.90
CA LEU A 278 6.18 11.78 24.18
C LEU A 278 7.27 11.96 25.24
N GLU A 279 8.11 10.93 25.42
CA GLU A 279 9.10 10.88 26.51
C GLU A 279 10.37 11.68 26.21
N LYS A 280 10.90 11.57 24.98
CA LYS A 280 12.19 12.17 24.61
C LYS A 280 12.07 13.57 24.01
N PHE A 281 10.92 13.87 23.38
CA PHE A 281 10.70 15.11 22.64
C PHE A 281 9.49 15.91 23.12
N ALA A 282 8.95 15.58 24.30
CA ALA A 282 7.79 16.27 24.91
C ALA A 282 6.60 16.44 23.95
N GLY A 283 6.36 15.46 23.08
CA GLY A 283 5.30 15.47 22.07
C GLY A 283 5.63 16.23 20.78
N GLY A 284 6.82 16.79 20.65
CA GLY A 284 7.28 17.51 19.46
C GLY A 284 7.12 19.04 19.55
N PRO A 285 7.42 19.77 18.45
CA PRO A 285 7.75 19.29 17.11
C PRO A 285 9.14 18.64 16.98
N VAL A 286 9.24 17.52 16.31
CA VAL A 286 10.48 16.76 16.11
C VAL A 286 10.68 16.35 14.64
N GLY A 287 11.92 16.47 14.15
CA GLY A 287 12.28 16.06 12.79
C GLY A 287 12.27 14.52 12.63
N VAL A 288 11.96 14.04 11.42
CA VAL A 288 11.90 12.59 11.14
C VAL A 288 13.24 11.89 11.38
N ASP A 289 14.36 12.54 11.06
CA ASP A 289 15.69 11.95 11.22
C ASP A 289 16.04 11.73 12.71
N ASN A 290 15.60 12.65 13.58
CA ASN A 290 15.73 12.49 15.03
C ASN A 290 14.85 11.34 15.56
N LEU A 291 13.64 11.19 15.02
CA LEU A 291 12.76 10.06 15.35
C LEU A 291 13.37 8.75 14.88
N ALA A 292 13.85 8.69 13.63
CA ALA A 292 14.51 7.54 13.06
C ALA A 292 15.68 7.06 13.92
N ALA A 293 16.57 8.00 14.32
CA ALA A 293 17.67 7.73 15.23
C ALA A 293 17.20 7.27 16.63
N ALA A 294 16.13 7.89 17.15
CA ALA A 294 15.62 7.58 18.49
C ALA A 294 15.01 6.18 18.62
N ILE A 295 14.41 5.64 17.53
CA ILE A 295 13.78 4.32 17.51
C ILE A 295 14.61 3.26 16.79
N GLY A 296 15.72 3.63 16.15
CA GLY A 296 16.61 2.72 15.43
C GLY A 296 16.01 2.21 14.11
N GLU A 297 15.22 3.04 13.42
CA GLU A 297 14.56 2.70 12.15
C GLU A 297 14.99 3.61 11.00
N ALA A 298 14.78 3.15 9.76
CA ALA A 298 14.99 3.98 8.59
C ALA A 298 13.93 5.09 8.49
N ARG A 299 14.32 6.27 8.00
CA ARG A 299 13.40 7.37 7.73
C ARG A 299 12.22 6.96 6.87
N ASP A 300 12.48 6.19 5.80
CA ASP A 300 11.45 5.72 4.87
C ASP A 300 10.42 4.82 5.55
N THR A 301 10.82 3.99 6.53
CA THR A 301 9.90 3.19 7.34
C THR A 301 8.92 4.09 8.09
N ILE A 302 9.39 5.17 8.68
CA ILE A 302 8.53 6.11 9.39
C ILE A 302 7.57 6.79 8.41
N GLU A 303 8.09 7.37 7.32
CA GLU A 303 7.30 8.20 6.39
C GLU A 303 6.30 7.39 5.55
N ASP A 304 6.64 6.16 5.17
CA ASP A 304 5.81 5.35 4.27
C ASP A 304 4.91 4.35 4.98
N VAL A 305 5.31 3.86 6.17
CA VAL A 305 4.61 2.77 6.85
C VAL A 305 3.89 3.23 8.12
N LEU A 306 4.57 3.98 9.01
CA LEU A 306 4.03 4.35 10.32
C LEU A 306 3.18 5.62 10.24
N GLU A 307 3.73 6.72 9.75
CA GLU A 307 3.06 8.03 9.71
C GLU A 307 1.71 8.05 9.00
N PRO A 308 1.52 7.41 7.83
CA PRO A 308 0.26 7.53 7.10
C PRO A 308 -0.96 7.11 7.91
N PHE A 309 -0.86 6.02 8.65
CA PHE A 309 -1.92 5.57 9.55
C PHE A 309 -2.10 6.50 10.75
N LEU A 310 -1.00 6.87 11.41
CA LEU A 310 -1.05 7.72 12.60
C LEU A 310 -1.61 9.11 12.29
N ILE A 311 -1.29 9.66 11.12
CA ILE A 311 -1.84 10.94 10.64
C ILE A 311 -3.33 10.79 10.32
N GLN A 312 -3.72 9.73 9.62
CA GLN A 312 -5.12 9.46 9.28
C GLN A 312 -6.01 9.33 10.51
N GLN A 313 -5.49 8.70 11.56
CA GLN A 313 -6.20 8.55 12.84
C GLN A 313 -6.16 9.80 13.72
N GLY A 314 -5.43 10.84 13.29
CA GLY A 314 -5.28 12.06 14.06
C GLY A 314 -4.42 11.89 15.32
N TYR A 315 -3.55 10.88 15.37
CA TYR A 315 -2.62 10.66 16.48
C TYR A 315 -1.33 11.47 16.33
N LEU A 316 -0.97 11.79 15.09
CA LEU A 316 0.23 12.51 14.71
C LEU A 316 -0.14 13.61 13.71
N GLN A 317 0.50 14.79 13.84
CA GLN A 317 0.42 15.86 12.84
C GLN A 317 1.80 16.16 12.26
N ARG A 318 1.82 16.43 10.96
CA ARG A 318 3.01 16.88 10.24
C ARG A 318 2.96 18.38 10.05
N THR A 319 3.96 19.08 10.57
CA THR A 319 4.10 20.54 10.47
C THR A 319 5.40 20.92 9.78
N PRO A 320 5.59 22.18 9.32
CA PRO A 320 6.87 22.64 8.79
C PRO A 320 8.03 22.50 9.77
N ARG A 321 7.76 22.49 11.08
CA ARG A 321 8.80 22.35 12.14
C ARG A 321 9.08 20.88 12.49
N GLY A 322 8.28 19.95 12.02
CA GLY A 322 8.39 18.53 12.35
C GLY A 322 7.07 17.87 12.73
N ARG A 323 7.14 16.72 13.38
CA ARG A 323 6.01 15.89 13.80
C ARG A 323 5.60 16.26 15.22
N ILE A 324 4.28 16.30 15.45
CA ILE A 324 3.68 16.61 16.76
C ILE A 324 2.69 15.51 17.13
N ALA A 325 2.79 15.00 18.35
CA ALA A 325 1.83 14.07 18.93
C ALA A 325 0.57 14.83 19.37
N THR A 326 -0.60 14.33 19.00
CA THR A 326 -1.86 14.98 19.35
C THR A 326 -2.30 14.65 20.79
N PRO A 327 -3.21 15.43 21.39
CA PRO A 327 -3.74 15.15 22.74
C PRO A 327 -4.41 13.76 22.86
N ALA A 328 -4.89 13.19 21.74
CA ALA A 328 -5.51 11.86 21.73
C ALA A 328 -4.49 10.79 22.13
N ILE A 329 -3.25 10.89 21.60
CA ILE A 329 -2.23 9.88 21.90
C ILE A 329 -1.63 10.06 23.31
N TRP A 330 -1.52 11.29 23.82
CA TRP A 330 -1.14 11.53 25.20
C TRP A 330 -2.08 10.80 26.17
N ARG A 331 -3.38 10.92 25.96
CA ARG A 331 -4.40 10.21 26.77
C ARG A 331 -4.30 8.70 26.65
N HIS A 332 -4.00 8.20 25.46
CA HIS A 332 -3.83 6.76 25.24
C HIS A 332 -2.66 6.18 26.05
N PHE A 333 -1.57 6.94 26.19
CA PHE A 333 -0.43 6.56 27.02
C PHE A 333 -0.62 6.90 28.50
N GLY A 334 -1.79 7.40 28.92
CA GLY A 334 -2.06 7.79 30.30
C GLY A 334 -1.28 9.01 30.76
N LEU A 335 -0.84 9.85 29.82
CA LEU A 335 -0.06 11.05 30.06
C LEU A 335 -0.88 12.30 29.79
N GLU A 336 -0.57 13.41 30.50
CA GLU A 336 -1.15 14.71 30.20
C GLU A 336 -0.32 15.47 29.16
N PRO A 337 -0.96 16.14 28.18
CA PRO A 337 -0.26 16.97 27.22
C PRO A 337 0.56 18.06 27.90
N SER A 338 1.81 18.27 27.46
CA SER A 338 2.61 19.38 27.97
C SER A 338 1.93 20.72 27.66
N SER A 339 2.07 21.72 28.53
CA SER A 339 1.43 23.04 28.39
C SER A 339 1.74 23.74 27.05
N GLY A 340 2.89 23.45 26.45
CA GLY A 340 3.26 23.94 25.12
C GLY A 340 2.50 23.25 23.98
N THR A 341 2.15 21.96 24.13
CA THR A 341 1.38 21.21 23.13
C THR A 341 -0.09 21.57 23.18
N ALA A 342 -0.64 21.83 24.37
CA ALA A 342 -2.04 22.25 24.54
C ALA A 342 -2.34 23.59 23.84
N SER A 343 -1.41 24.53 23.80
CA SER A 343 -1.61 25.84 23.15
C SER A 343 -1.60 25.75 21.60
N LEU A 344 -0.94 24.76 21.02
CA LEU A 344 -0.88 24.54 19.56
C LEU A 344 -2.21 24.01 18.97
N PHE A 345 -3.09 23.46 19.82
CA PHE A 345 -4.38 22.91 19.42
C PHE A 345 -5.57 23.75 19.87
N SER A 346 -5.33 24.88 20.56
CA SER A 346 -6.37 25.75 21.11
C SER A 346 -6.76 26.90 20.18
N ASP A 347 -6.02 27.16 19.10
CA ASP A 347 -6.43 28.17 18.11
C ASP A 347 -7.36 27.56 17.07
N PRO A 348 -8.58 28.12 16.88
CA PRO A 348 -9.41 27.74 15.75
C PRO A 348 -8.70 28.15 14.45
N LEU A 349 -8.70 27.24 13.45
CA LEU A 349 -8.20 27.54 12.11
C LEU A 349 -8.83 28.86 11.62
N PRO A 350 -8.03 29.79 11.07
CA PRO A 350 -8.59 30.99 10.45
C PRO A 350 -9.50 30.56 9.30
N SER A 351 -10.71 31.09 9.33
CA SER A 351 -11.81 30.91 8.37
C SER A 351 -11.43 31.28 6.94
#